data_28df8cb10e6fc4ccc616e49f16767608
#
_entry.id   28df8cb10e6fc4ccc616e49f16767608
#
_cell.length_a   1.000
_cell.length_b   1.000
_cell.length_c   1.000
_cell.angle_alpha   90.00
_cell.angle_beta   90.00
_cell.angle_gamma   90.00
#
_symmetry.space_group_name_H-M   'P 1'
#
loop_
_entity.id
_entity.type
_entity.pdbx_description
1 polymer ?
#
loop_
_entity_poly.entity_id
_entity_poly.type
_entity_poly.pdbx_seq_one_letter_code
_entity_poly.pdbx_strand_id
1 'polypeptide(L)'
;AWLLANGMKTREPAWRVDNCAWRLLNMAAGSPYLLSSNEPIYRARVINHFARVARHLDQSAPRAQSHFAKTVGWAGVVAASLLLPEGKIRRAVGEDGLADSLRATIFPDGGVVSRSPIQLMELIGLLSLLKKCYVAQGELAPDFLLDALGRAVPALLGLTHADGGLGAWQGSGHIAADRIDALVAASEVRARPHRQALDWGYQRVLAGKSVLLLDAGPPPLARQSASGCASTLAFELSHGAQRIIVNCGGAALVGAMIPAALARGLRTTAAHSTLCLNDTNSTAILA
;
A
#
# COMPACT_ATOMS: atom_id res chain seq x y z
N ALA A 1 -20.90 -9.11 -16.13
CA ALA A 1 -20.70 -7.75 -16.74
C ALA A 1 -19.22 -7.43 -16.96
N TRP A 2 -18.34 -7.38 -15.89
CA TRP A 2 -16.93 -6.96 -15.99
C TRP A 2 -16.11 -7.82 -16.97
N LEU A 3 -16.22 -9.16 -16.89
CA LEU A 3 -15.52 -10.09 -17.78
C LEU A 3 -15.89 -9.89 -19.25
N LEU A 4 -17.13 -9.52 -19.54
CA LEU A 4 -17.57 -9.22 -20.90
C LEU A 4 -16.96 -7.91 -21.42
N ALA A 5 -16.90 -6.90 -20.56
CA ALA A 5 -16.39 -5.58 -20.95
C ALA A 5 -14.85 -5.55 -21.07
N ASN A 6 -14.12 -6.31 -20.23
CA ASN A 6 -12.66 -6.20 -20.11
C ASN A 6 -11.92 -7.52 -20.37
N GLY A 7 -12.62 -8.60 -20.69
CA GLY A 7 -12.05 -9.92 -20.84
C GLY A 7 -11.23 -10.12 -22.12
N MET A 8 -11.49 -9.36 -23.19
CA MET A 8 -10.86 -9.58 -24.50
C MET A 8 -9.70 -8.63 -24.80
N LYS A 9 -9.73 -7.40 -24.31
CA LYS A 9 -8.71 -6.37 -24.61
C LYS A 9 -8.00 -5.94 -23.34
N THR A 10 -6.67 -5.96 -23.34
CA THR A 10 -5.81 -5.51 -22.24
C THR A 10 -5.66 -3.98 -22.31
N ARG A 11 -6.63 -3.24 -21.79
CA ARG A 11 -6.62 -1.77 -21.77
C ARG A 11 -6.53 -1.25 -20.33
N GLU A 12 -5.81 -0.17 -20.15
CA GLU A 12 -5.79 0.57 -18.88
C GLU A 12 -7.14 1.32 -18.68
N PRO A 13 -7.53 1.52 -17.41
CA PRO A 13 -6.84 1.14 -16.18
C PRO A 13 -7.07 -0.32 -15.76
N ALA A 14 -7.98 -1.05 -16.40
CA ALA A 14 -8.39 -2.39 -15.97
C ALA A 14 -7.24 -3.44 -15.99
N TRP A 15 -6.28 -3.27 -16.90
CA TRP A 15 -5.15 -4.18 -17.06
C TRP A 15 -3.82 -3.60 -16.58
N ARG A 16 -3.83 -2.54 -15.81
CA ARG A 16 -2.67 -2.07 -15.08
C ARG A 16 -2.20 -3.14 -14.09
N VAL A 17 -0.89 -3.27 -13.91
CA VAL A 17 -0.26 -4.36 -13.13
C VAL A 17 -0.85 -4.50 -11.72
N ASP A 18 -0.92 -3.38 -10.98
CA ASP A 18 -1.48 -3.33 -9.64
C ASP A 18 -2.96 -3.74 -9.62
N ASN A 19 -3.78 -3.23 -10.54
CA ASN A 19 -5.19 -3.60 -10.64
C ASN A 19 -5.39 -5.09 -10.99
N CYS A 20 -4.50 -5.65 -11.79
CA CYS A 20 -4.51 -7.08 -12.12
C CYS A 20 -4.19 -7.94 -10.92
N ALA A 21 -3.15 -7.59 -10.15
CA ALA A 21 -2.74 -8.33 -8.96
C ALA A 21 -3.84 -8.29 -7.87
N TRP A 22 -4.34 -7.10 -7.53
CA TRP A 22 -5.44 -6.96 -6.58
C TRP A 22 -6.69 -7.70 -7.01
N ARG A 23 -7.04 -7.64 -8.29
CA ARG A 23 -8.20 -8.37 -8.82
C ARG A 23 -8.04 -9.87 -8.70
N LEU A 24 -6.86 -10.40 -9.03
CA LEU A 24 -6.56 -11.82 -8.89
C LEU A 24 -6.74 -12.27 -7.44
N LEU A 25 -6.13 -11.57 -6.49
CA LEU A 25 -6.21 -11.88 -5.07
C LEU A 25 -7.65 -11.78 -4.53
N ASN A 26 -8.37 -10.70 -4.84
CA ASN A 26 -9.74 -10.52 -4.37
C ASN A 26 -10.72 -11.53 -5.00
N MET A 27 -10.55 -11.86 -6.28
CA MET A 27 -11.36 -12.90 -6.92
C MET A 27 -11.03 -14.28 -6.35
N ALA A 28 -9.76 -14.56 -6.02
CA ALA A 28 -9.36 -15.80 -5.35
C ALA A 28 -10.01 -15.92 -3.97
N ALA A 29 -9.95 -14.86 -3.16
CA ALA A 29 -10.62 -14.82 -1.86
C ALA A 29 -12.14 -15.01 -1.98
N GLY A 30 -12.75 -14.46 -3.04
CA GLY A 30 -14.18 -14.62 -3.37
C GLY A 30 -14.52 -15.89 -4.17
N SER A 31 -13.54 -16.78 -4.44
CA SER A 31 -13.75 -17.95 -5.31
C SER A 31 -14.86 -18.90 -4.86
N PRO A 32 -15.11 -19.13 -3.56
CA PRO A 32 -16.25 -19.96 -3.13
C PRO A 32 -17.60 -19.44 -3.65
N TYR A 33 -17.75 -18.11 -3.73
CA TYR A 33 -18.96 -17.49 -4.29
C TYR A 33 -18.95 -17.45 -5.82
N LEU A 34 -17.81 -17.10 -6.42
CA LEU A 34 -17.66 -16.99 -7.88
C LEU A 34 -17.80 -18.34 -8.59
N LEU A 35 -17.38 -19.42 -7.95
CA LEU A 35 -17.38 -20.77 -8.52
C LEU A 35 -18.56 -21.63 -8.03
N SER A 36 -19.43 -21.09 -7.17
CA SER A 36 -20.65 -21.80 -6.68
C SER A 36 -21.73 -21.94 -7.76
N SER A 37 -21.62 -21.20 -8.87
CA SER A 37 -22.58 -21.27 -9.97
C SER A 37 -22.63 -22.69 -10.57
N ASN A 38 -23.83 -23.19 -10.81
CA ASN A 38 -24.05 -24.46 -11.51
C ASN A 38 -23.82 -24.37 -13.04
N GLU A 39 -23.57 -23.18 -13.58
CA GLU A 39 -23.31 -22.96 -15.01
C GLU A 39 -21.85 -23.25 -15.36
N PRO A 40 -21.57 -24.33 -16.13
CA PRO A 40 -20.18 -24.72 -16.45
C PRO A 40 -19.46 -23.67 -17.29
N ILE A 41 -20.16 -23.02 -18.21
CA ILE A 41 -19.61 -21.98 -19.09
C ILE A 41 -19.15 -20.78 -18.28
N TYR A 42 -19.93 -20.35 -17.30
CA TYR A 42 -19.55 -19.25 -16.40
C TYR A 42 -18.29 -19.60 -15.59
N ARG A 43 -18.26 -20.78 -14.96
CA ARG A 43 -17.07 -21.25 -14.22
C ARG A 43 -15.82 -21.30 -15.07
N ALA A 44 -15.93 -21.87 -16.28
CA ALA A 44 -14.82 -21.91 -17.24
C ALA A 44 -14.32 -20.51 -17.59
N ARG A 45 -15.22 -19.55 -17.79
CA ARG A 45 -14.84 -18.13 -18.04
C ARG A 45 -14.08 -17.51 -16.88
N VAL A 46 -14.49 -17.77 -15.64
CA VAL A 46 -13.79 -17.27 -14.44
C VAL A 46 -12.39 -17.88 -14.35
N ILE A 47 -12.25 -19.19 -14.48
CA ILE A 47 -10.95 -19.89 -14.44
C ILE A 47 -10.03 -19.42 -15.57
N ASN A 48 -10.54 -19.30 -16.78
CA ASN A 48 -9.76 -18.78 -17.92
C ASN A 48 -9.30 -17.33 -17.70
N HIS A 49 -10.12 -16.53 -17.00
CA HIS A 49 -9.72 -15.18 -16.63
C HIS A 49 -8.57 -15.17 -15.62
N PHE A 50 -8.58 -16.03 -14.60
CA PHE A 50 -7.45 -16.19 -13.69
C PHE A 50 -6.16 -16.55 -14.45
N ALA A 51 -6.20 -17.54 -15.32
CA ALA A 51 -5.05 -17.95 -16.10
C ALA A 51 -4.54 -16.82 -17.02
N ARG A 52 -5.44 -16.02 -17.57
CA ARG A 52 -5.08 -14.87 -18.41
C ARG A 52 -4.44 -13.74 -17.60
N VAL A 53 -4.99 -13.42 -16.43
CA VAL A 53 -4.41 -12.41 -15.52
C VAL A 53 -3.02 -12.87 -15.07
N ALA A 54 -2.84 -14.14 -14.71
CA ALA A 54 -1.55 -14.70 -14.33
C ALA A 54 -0.50 -14.50 -15.43
N ARG A 55 -0.80 -14.89 -16.69
CA ARG A 55 0.10 -14.69 -17.84
C ARG A 55 0.40 -13.21 -18.09
N HIS A 56 -0.56 -12.33 -17.89
CA HIS A 56 -0.34 -10.89 -18.04
C HIS A 56 0.62 -10.38 -16.94
N LEU A 57 0.46 -10.82 -15.70
CA LEU A 57 1.33 -10.46 -14.58
C LEU A 57 2.77 -10.98 -14.79
N ASP A 58 2.97 -12.21 -15.29
CA ASP A 58 4.29 -12.75 -15.63
C ASP A 58 5.09 -11.80 -16.54
N GLN A 59 4.41 -11.15 -17.49
CA GLN A 59 5.02 -10.26 -18.47
C GLN A 59 5.14 -8.81 -17.99
N SER A 60 4.19 -8.33 -17.18
CA SER A 60 4.06 -6.92 -16.83
C SER A 60 4.69 -6.55 -15.49
N ALA A 61 4.75 -7.48 -14.51
CA ALA A 61 5.34 -7.21 -13.21
C ALA A 61 6.81 -6.75 -13.28
N PRO A 62 7.70 -7.40 -14.08
CA PRO A 62 9.09 -6.95 -14.20
C PRO A 62 9.23 -5.54 -14.80
N ARG A 63 8.26 -5.11 -15.60
CA ARG A 63 8.26 -3.84 -16.36
C ARG A 63 7.51 -2.70 -15.68
N ALA A 64 6.95 -2.94 -14.49
CA ALA A 64 6.21 -1.92 -13.76
C ALA A 64 7.09 -0.71 -13.42
N GLN A 65 6.53 0.50 -13.57
CA GLN A 65 7.28 1.75 -13.53
C GLN A 65 7.72 2.16 -12.12
N SER A 66 6.84 1.99 -11.11
CA SER A 66 7.18 2.30 -9.73
C SER A 66 7.56 1.03 -8.96
N HIS A 67 8.39 1.19 -7.93
CA HIS A 67 8.76 0.09 -7.04
C HIS A 67 7.52 -0.55 -6.41
N PHE A 68 6.57 0.27 -5.96
CA PHE A 68 5.32 -0.22 -5.36
C PHE A 68 4.48 -1.06 -6.35
N ALA A 69 4.24 -0.55 -7.56
CA ALA A 69 3.50 -1.31 -8.58
C ALA A 69 4.20 -2.62 -8.96
N LYS A 70 5.56 -2.62 -8.96
CA LYS A 70 6.36 -3.80 -9.20
C LYS A 70 6.19 -4.84 -8.08
N THR A 71 6.22 -4.39 -6.82
CA THR A 71 5.96 -5.25 -5.65
C THR A 71 4.57 -5.87 -5.68
N VAL A 72 3.55 -5.06 -5.96
CA VAL A 72 2.16 -5.53 -6.09
C VAL A 72 2.04 -6.54 -7.24
N GLY A 73 2.68 -6.27 -8.38
CA GLY A 73 2.72 -7.18 -9.53
C GLY A 73 3.33 -8.53 -9.20
N TRP A 74 4.51 -8.54 -8.56
CA TRP A 74 5.18 -9.77 -8.16
C TRP A 74 4.40 -10.56 -7.10
N ALA A 75 3.76 -9.88 -6.14
CA ALA A 75 2.85 -10.54 -5.21
C ALA A 75 1.70 -11.23 -5.94
N GLY A 76 1.18 -10.61 -7.01
CA GLY A 76 0.18 -11.23 -7.88
C GLY A 76 0.70 -12.46 -8.64
N VAL A 77 1.97 -12.46 -9.10
CA VAL A 77 2.61 -13.63 -9.72
C VAL A 77 2.75 -14.78 -8.72
N VAL A 78 3.20 -14.48 -7.49
CA VAL A 78 3.28 -15.49 -6.41
C VAL A 78 1.90 -16.04 -6.08
N ALA A 79 0.89 -15.17 -5.89
CA ALA A 79 -0.47 -15.61 -5.65
C ALA A 79 -1.02 -16.51 -6.77
N ALA A 80 -0.77 -16.16 -8.04
CA ALA A 80 -1.14 -16.98 -9.19
C ALA A 80 -0.49 -18.35 -9.16
N SER A 81 0.78 -18.44 -8.73
CA SER A 81 1.51 -19.71 -8.62
C SER A 81 0.97 -20.63 -7.54
N LEU A 82 0.42 -20.06 -6.47
CA LEU A 82 -0.21 -20.80 -5.37
C LEU A 82 -1.63 -21.27 -5.69
N LEU A 83 -2.35 -20.52 -6.54
CA LEU A 83 -3.76 -20.74 -6.83
C LEU A 83 -4.03 -21.56 -8.10
N LEU A 84 -3.08 -21.60 -9.03
CA LEU A 84 -3.23 -22.27 -10.32
C LEU A 84 -2.36 -23.53 -10.38
N PRO A 85 -2.81 -24.59 -11.09
CA PRO A 85 -1.99 -25.78 -11.35
C PRO A 85 -0.65 -25.43 -12.01
N GLU A 86 0.36 -26.29 -11.80
CA GLU A 86 1.70 -26.17 -12.43
C GLU A 86 2.48 -24.88 -12.11
N GLY A 87 2.25 -24.32 -10.93
CA GLY A 87 2.82 -23.04 -10.52
C GLY A 87 4.29 -23.05 -10.07
N LYS A 88 5.00 -24.20 -9.98
CA LYS A 88 6.32 -24.29 -9.33
C LYS A 88 7.40 -23.38 -9.94
N ILE A 89 7.54 -23.34 -11.27
CA ILE A 89 8.52 -22.49 -11.95
C ILE A 89 8.15 -21.01 -11.79
N ARG A 90 6.86 -20.68 -12.00
CA ARG A 90 6.34 -19.32 -11.77
C ARG A 90 6.59 -18.86 -10.35
N ARG A 91 6.47 -19.78 -9.39
CA ARG A 91 6.64 -19.48 -7.96
C ARG A 91 8.07 -19.06 -7.65
N ALA A 92 9.08 -19.83 -8.05
CA ALA A 92 10.48 -19.47 -7.81
C ALA A 92 10.81 -18.07 -8.38
N VAL A 93 10.47 -17.83 -9.65
CA VAL A 93 10.67 -16.53 -10.30
C VAL A 93 9.86 -15.41 -9.60
N GLY A 94 8.65 -15.71 -9.18
CA GLY A 94 7.78 -14.76 -8.48
C GLY A 94 8.29 -14.38 -7.09
N GLU A 95 8.75 -15.36 -6.31
CA GLU A 95 9.32 -15.16 -4.97
C GLU A 95 10.62 -14.36 -5.04
N ASP A 96 11.52 -14.67 -5.98
CA ASP A 96 12.75 -13.90 -6.21
C ASP A 96 12.43 -12.45 -6.59
N GLY A 97 11.52 -12.26 -7.56
CA GLY A 97 11.10 -10.94 -8.01
C GLY A 97 10.39 -10.14 -6.90
N LEU A 98 9.59 -10.80 -6.05
CA LEU A 98 8.95 -10.16 -4.90
C LEU A 98 9.98 -9.77 -3.83
N ALA A 99 10.91 -10.64 -3.49
CA ALA A 99 11.96 -10.37 -2.54
C ALA A 99 12.81 -9.17 -2.96
N ASP A 100 13.24 -9.12 -4.24
CA ASP A 100 13.99 -8.00 -4.81
C ASP A 100 13.20 -6.69 -4.79
N SER A 101 11.92 -6.75 -5.18
CA SER A 101 11.08 -5.56 -5.20
C SER A 101 10.75 -5.04 -3.79
N LEU A 102 10.60 -5.92 -2.80
CA LEU A 102 10.41 -5.53 -1.40
C LEU A 102 11.65 -4.80 -0.86
N ARG A 103 12.86 -5.29 -1.18
CA ARG A 103 14.11 -4.59 -0.80
C ARG A 103 14.21 -3.19 -1.40
N ALA A 104 13.67 -2.98 -2.60
CA ALA A 104 13.64 -1.67 -3.25
C ALA A 104 12.48 -0.77 -2.79
N THR A 105 11.43 -1.33 -2.19
CA THR A 105 10.20 -0.61 -1.83
C THR A 105 10.17 -0.24 -0.34
N ILE A 106 10.78 -1.05 0.52
CA ILE A 106 10.75 -0.89 1.99
C ILE A 106 12.13 -0.47 2.48
N PHE A 107 12.17 0.60 3.25
CA PHE A 107 13.36 1.02 4.01
C PHE A 107 13.71 0.02 5.12
N PRO A 108 14.95 0.02 5.63
CA PRO A 108 15.36 -0.85 6.75
C PRO A 108 14.47 -0.70 7.98
N ASP A 109 13.95 0.50 8.25
CA ASP A 109 13.04 0.82 9.35
C ASP A 109 11.56 0.48 9.06
N GLY A 110 11.26 -0.15 7.92
CA GLY A 110 9.94 -0.64 7.56
C GLY A 110 9.04 0.35 6.83
N GLY A 111 9.45 1.59 6.67
CA GLY A 111 8.73 2.58 5.87
C GLY A 111 8.81 2.30 4.36
N VAL A 112 7.92 2.88 3.57
CA VAL A 112 7.94 2.75 2.09
C VAL A 112 8.61 3.95 1.44
N VAL A 113 9.31 3.72 0.32
CA VAL A 113 10.08 4.76 -0.41
C VAL A 113 9.23 5.94 -0.92
N SER A 114 7.93 5.74 -1.11
CA SER A 114 6.99 6.82 -1.43
C SER A 114 6.65 7.71 -0.24
N ARG A 115 7.04 7.33 0.96
CA ARG A 115 6.72 7.94 2.24
C ARG A 115 5.20 8.05 2.53
N SER A 116 4.36 7.36 1.76
CA SER A 116 2.91 7.38 1.89
C SER A 116 2.42 6.32 2.91
N PRO A 117 1.79 6.72 4.01
CA PRO A 117 1.21 5.77 4.97
C PRO A 117 0.13 4.88 4.36
N ILE A 118 -0.64 5.38 3.38
CA ILE A 118 -1.64 4.57 2.68
C ILE A 118 -0.97 3.46 1.88
N GLN A 119 0.11 3.75 1.16
CA GLN A 119 0.84 2.71 0.43
C GLN A 119 1.46 1.67 1.39
N LEU A 120 1.90 2.10 2.58
CA LEU A 120 2.35 1.16 3.60
C LEU A 120 1.21 0.27 4.11
N MET A 121 0.01 0.83 4.33
CA MET A 121 -1.18 0.04 4.66
C MET A 121 -1.55 -0.94 3.56
N GLU A 122 -1.54 -0.50 2.30
CA GLU A 122 -1.79 -1.36 1.14
C GLU A 122 -0.78 -2.51 1.07
N LEU A 123 0.50 -2.21 1.32
CA LEU A 123 1.56 -3.22 1.34
C LEU A 123 1.34 -4.25 2.46
N ILE A 124 1.05 -3.80 3.68
CA ILE A 124 0.75 -4.70 4.82
C ILE A 124 -0.45 -5.59 4.48
N GLY A 125 -1.53 -5.01 3.93
CA GLY A 125 -2.70 -5.77 3.52
C GLY A 125 -2.40 -6.80 2.43
N LEU A 126 -1.61 -6.42 1.42
CA LEU A 126 -1.17 -7.29 0.34
C LEU A 126 -0.36 -8.49 0.86
N LEU A 127 0.65 -8.22 1.69
CA LEU A 127 1.52 -9.27 2.23
C LEU A 127 0.77 -10.17 3.21
N SER A 128 -0.15 -9.61 4.01
CA SER A 128 -1.02 -10.38 4.91
C SER A 128 -1.94 -11.32 4.12
N LEU A 129 -2.51 -10.85 3.02
CA LEU A 129 -3.35 -11.67 2.16
C LEU A 129 -2.53 -12.76 1.46
N LEU A 130 -1.33 -12.43 0.99
CA LEU A 130 -0.42 -13.40 0.36
C LEU A 130 0.02 -14.47 1.36
N LYS A 131 0.35 -14.09 2.61
CA LYS A 131 0.62 -15.05 3.70
C LYS A 131 -0.53 -16.05 3.87
N LYS A 132 -1.79 -15.59 3.82
CA LYS A 132 -2.96 -16.47 3.87
C LYS A 132 -3.06 -17.40 2.66
N CYS A 133 -2.60 -16.98 1.48
CA CYS A 133 -2.54 -17.87 0.31
C CYS A 133 -1.57 -19.05 0.54
N TYR A 134 -0.41 -18.82 1.17
CA TYR A 134 0.51 -19.91 1.55
C TYR A 134 -0.15 -20.88 2.55
N VAL A 135 -0.73 -20.34 3.61
CA VAL A 135 -1.43 -21.15 4.64
C VAL A 135 -2.55 -22.00 4.02
N ALA A 136 -3.31 -21.45 3.07
CA ALA A 136 -4.36 -22.16 2.37
C ALA A 136 -3.84 -23.35 1.52
N GLN A 137 -2.56 -23.34 1.15
CA GLN A 137 -1.87 -24.45 0.48
C GLN A 137 -1.16 -25.39 1.45
N GLY A 138 -1.32 -25.20 2.77
CA GLY A 138 -0.63 -25.97 3.79
C GLY A 138 0.88 -25.64 3.92
N GLU A 139 1.28 -24.46 3.47
CA GLU A 139 2.68 -24.04 3.41
C GLU A 139 2.94 -22.83 4.32
N LEU A 140 4.19 -22.69 4.74
CA LEU A 140 4.63 -21.49 5.46
C LEU A 140 5.02 -20.40 4.46
N ALA A 141 4.67 -19.15 4.79
CA ALA A 141 5.13 -18.01 4.01
C ALA A 141 6.67 -17.86 4.15
N PRO A 142 7.38 -17.45 3.09
CA PRO A 142 8.83 -17.25 3.13
C PRO A 142 9.26 -16.20 4.15
N ASP A 143 10.48 -16.36 4.71
CA ASP A 143 11.03 -15.46 5.73
C ASP A 143 11.09 -14.00 5.25
N PHE A 144 11.45 -13.73 3.99
CA PHE A 144 11.51 -12.38 3.46
C PHE A 144 10.16 -11.65 3.52
N LEU A 145 9.05 -12.38 3.39
CA LEU A 145 7.70 -11.83 3.49
C LEU A 145 7.35 -11.54 4.95
N LEU A 146 7.68 -12.46 5.86
CA LEU A 146 7.46 -12.30 7.30
C LEU A 146 8.30 -11.15 7.87
N ASP A 147 9.55 -11.03 7.46
CA ASP A 147 10.46 -9.93 7.82
C ASP A 147 9.93 -8.57 7.32
N ALA A 148 9.42 -8.52 6.09
CA ALA A 148 8.81 -7.32 5.54
C ALA A 148 7.60 -6.87 6.37
N LEU A 149 6.70 -7.79 6.73
CA LEU A 149 5.56 -7.50 7.62
C LEU A 149 6.04 -7.07 9.02
N GLY A 150 7.03 -7.78 9.58
CA GLY A 150 7.61 -7.49 10.90
C GLY A 150 8.18 -6.08 11.02
N ARG A 151 8.72 -5.52 9.91
CA ARG A 151 9.23 -4.14 9.86
C ARG A 151 8.15 -3.12 9.51
N ALA A 152 7.24 -3.45 8.60
CA ALA A 152 6.22 -2.53 8.11
C ALA A 152 5.18 -2.16 9.17
N VAL A 153 4.75 -3.13 9.99
CA VAL A 153 3.71 -2.90 11.02
C VAL A 153 4.17 -1.91 12.10
N PRO A 154 5.34 -2.03 12.75
CA PRO A 154 5.78 -1.04 13.74
C PRO A 154 6.04 0.34 13.13
N ALA A 155 6.44 0.42 11.85
CA ALA A 155 6.57 1.67 11.13
C ALA A 155 5.20 2.37 10.96
N LEU A 156 4.18 1.64 10.51
CA LEU A 156 2.81 2.17 10.41
C LEU A 156 2.28 2.66 11.75
N LEU A 157 2.44 1.85 12.80
CA LEU A 157 2.01 2.21 14.16
C LEU A 157 2.75 3.46 14.68
N GLY A 158 3.98 3.72 14.21
CA GLY A 158 4.74 4.94 14.51
C GLY A 158 4.02 6.21 14.08
N LEU A 159 3.10 6.15 13.10
CA LEU A 159 2.32 7.28 12.60
C LEU A 159 0.89 7.35 13.16
N THR A 160 0.56 6.58 14.19
CA THR A 160 -0.75 6.67 14.84
C THR A 160 -0.74 7.72 15.96
N HIS A 161 -1.83 8.44 16.09
CA HIS A 161 -2.11 9.35 17.19
C HIS A 161 -2.52 8.60 18.47
N ALA A 162 -2.78 9.35 19.54
CA ALA A 162 -3.24 8.77 20.81
C ALA A 162 -4.67 8.19 20.72
N ASP A 163 -5.46 8.58 19.72
CA ASP A 163 -6.77 8.01 19.39
C ASP A 163 -6.66 6.68 18.58
N GLY A 164 -5.45 6.23 18.28
CA GLY A 164 -5.17 5.05 17.45
C GLY A 164 -5.29 5.28 15.94
N GLY A 165 -5.81 6.40 15.51
CA GLY A 165 -5.96 6.74 14.10
C GLY A 165 -4.66 7.25 13.47
N LEU A 166 -4.52 7.11 12.15
CA LEU A 166 -3.33 7.49 11.39
C LEU A 166 -3.26 9.01 11.17
N GLY A 167 -2.06 9.57 11.19
CA GLY A 167 -1.77 10.93 10.74
C GLY A 167 -1.86 11.09 9.22
N ALA A 168 -2.02 12.32 8.75
CA ALA A 168 -2.25 12.64 7.33
C ALA A 168 -0.97 13.14 6.65
N TRP A 169 -0.27 12.23 5.94
CA TRP A 169 1.03 12.47 5.33
C TRP A 169 1.06 12.04 3.85
N GLN A 170 1.84 12.74 3.03
CA GLN A 170 2.20 12.35 1.64
C GLN A 170 0.99 11.82 0.85
N GLY A 171 -0.05 12.64 0.77
CA GLY A 171 -1.28 12.32 0.06
C GLY A 171 -2.29 11.47 0.85
N SER A 172 -1.92 10.96 2.02
CA SER A 172 -2.83 10.23 2.89
C SER A 172 -3.79 11.17 3.61
N GLY A 173 -5.02 10.72 3.84
CA GLY A 173 -5.95 11.37 4.75
C GLY A 173 -5.97 10.69 6.11
N HIS A 174 -6.86 11.17 6.97
CA HIS A 174 -7.14 10.54 8.26
C HIS A 174 -7.71 9.14 8.06
N ILE A 175 -7.14 8.16 8.78
CA ILE A 175 -7.63 6.77 8.85
C ILE A 175 -8.01 6.49 10.30
N ALA A 176 -9.21 5.98 10.50
CA ALA A 176 -9.72 5.65 11.83
C ALA A 176 -8.98 4.44 12.44
N ALA A 177 -8.96 4.39 13.77
CA ALA A 177 -8.27 3.36 14.53
C ALA A 177 -8.72 1.93 14.19
N ASP A 178 -10.02 1.72 14.03
CA ASP A 178 -10.61 0.41 13.71
C ASP A 178 -10.04 -0.21 12.43
N ARG A 179 -9.75 0.61 11.42
CA ARG A 179 -9.11 0.15 10.17
C ARG A 179 -7.64 -0.24 10.38
N ILE A 180 -6.92 0.50 11.24
CA ILE A 180 -5.55 0.20 11.59
C ILE A 180 -5.51 -1.11 12.40
N ASP A 181 -6.37 -1.23 13.41
CA ASP A 181 -6.47 -2.42 14.27
C ASP A 181 -6.82 -3.67 13.45
N ALA A 182 -7.77 -3.56 12.53
CA ALA A 182 -8.14 -4.66 11.63
C ALA A 182 -6.96 -5.09 10.73
N LEU A 183 -6.20 -4.12 10.20
CA LEU A 183 -5.03 -4.39 9.37
C LEU A 183 -3.90 -5.06 10.16
N VAL A 184 -3.61 -4.55 11.37
CA VAL A 184 -2.60 -5.12 12.26
C VAL A 184 -3.00 -6.54 12.68
N ALA A 185 -4.26 -6.75 13.05
CA ALA A 185 -4.78 -8.08 13.37
C ALA A 185 -4.65 -9.05 12.20
N ALA A 186 -4.96 -8.59 10.95
CA ALA A 186 -4.83 -9.41 9.76
C ALA A 186 -3.39 -9.80 9.43
N SER A 187 -2.41 -8.98 9.82
CA SER A 187 -0.97 -9.25 9.64
C SER A 187 -0.45 -10.32 10.60
N GLU A 188 -1.12 -10.51 11.76
CA GLU A 188 -0.68 -11.34 12.88
C GLU A 188 0.66 -10.91 13.49
N VAL A 189 1.10 -9.69 13.21
CA VAL A 189 2.32 -9.11 13.79
C VAL A 189 1.99 -8.37 15.07
N ARG A 190 2.67 -8.74 16.15
CA ARG A 190 2.62 -8.02 17.44
C ARG A 190 3.81 -7.09 17.52
N ALA A 191 3.56 -5.79 17.48
CA ALA A 191 4.62 -4.80 17.48
C ALA A 191 4.26 -3.58 18.35
N ARG A 192 5.28 -2.83 18.73
CA ARG A 192 5.12 -1.50 19.33
C ARG A 192 5.40 -0.43 18.26
N PRO A 193 4.78 0.76 18.37
CA PRO A 193 5.07 1.87 17.46
C PRO A 193 6.56 2.24 17.46
N HIS A 194 7.14 2.47 16.29
CA HIS A 194 8.46 3.09 16.20
C HIS A 194 8.41 4.52 16.77
N ARG A 195 9.43 4.88 17.53
CA ARG A 195 9.63 6.27 17.99
C ARG A 195 10.36 7.10 16.95
N GLN A 196 11.32 6.47 16.28
CA GLN A 196 12.15 7.09 15.25
C GLN A 196 12.24 6.15 14.06
N ALA A 197 11.89 6.65 12.89
CA ALA A 197 12.08 5.99 11.62
C ALA A 197 13.08 6.83 10.81
N LEU A 198 14.37 6.52 10.96
CA LEU A 198 15.48 7.35 10.45
C LEU A 198 15.52 7.37 8.92
N ASP A 199 15.26 6.22 8.28
CA ASP A 199 15.27 6.10 6.83
C ASP A 199 13.95 6.62 6.23
N TRP A 200 12.82 6.31 6.86
CA TRP A 200 11.51 6.81 6.44
C TRP A 200 11.31 8.28 6.79
N GLY A 201 12.05 8.77 7.80
CA GLY A 201 12.11 10.17 8.18
C GLY A 201 10.96 10.66 9.06
N TYR A 202 10.10 9.80 9.58
CA TYR A 202 9.08 10.18 10.55
C TYR A 202 9.55 10.01 11.99
N GLN A 203 9.21 10.97 12.83
CA GLN A 203 9.54 10.98 14.24
C GLN A 203 8.26 11.01 15.08
N ARG A 204 8.26 10.22 16.17
CA ARG A 204 7.17 10.15 17.13
C ARG A 204 7.69 10.51 18.52
N VAL A 205 7.20 11.58 19.09
CA VAL A 205 7.53 12.02 20.45
C VAL A 205 6.31 11.84 21.36
N LEU A 206 6.55 11.27 22.52
CA LEU A 206 5.51 11.01 23.55
C LEU A 206 5.81 11.82 24.80
N ALA A 207 4.84 12.56 25.31
CA ALA A 207 4.90 13.28 26.58
C ALA A 207 3.58 13.09 27.34
N GLY A 208 3.55 12.18 28.29
CA GLY A 208 2.33 11.78 28.98
C GLY A 208 1.27 11.26 28.00
N LYS A 209 0.13 11.95 27.88
CA LYS A 209 -0.94 11.64 26.94
C LYS A 209 -0.79 12.34 25.58
N SER A 210 0.25 13.16 25.39
CA SER A 210 0.49 13.88 24.15
C SER A 210 1.34 13.06 23.20
N VAL A 211 0.97 13.09 21.91
CA VAL A 211 1.70 12.49 20.80
C VAL A 211 1.99 13.57 19.77
N LEU A 212 3.26 13.82 19.51
CA LEU A 212 3.73 14.63 18.39
C LEU A 212 4.26 13.69 17.30
N LEU A 213 3.79 13.88 16.09
CA LEU A 213 4.30 13.25 14.88
C LEU A 213 4.95 14.32 14.00
N LEU A 214 6.15 14.07 13.48
CA LEU A 214 6.93 15.04 12.69
C LEU A 214 7.42 14.38 11.40
N ASP A 215 7.23 15.07 10.28
CA ASP A 215 7.83 14.76 8.98
C ASP A 215 9.24 15.39 8.91
N ALA A 216 10.27 14.67 9.36
CA ALA A 216 11.65 15.12 9.43
C ALA A 216 12.53 14.57 8.30
N GLY A 217 11.96 13.85 7.34
CA GLY A 217 12.70 13.28 6.22
C GLY A 217 12.66 14.12 4.95
N PRO A 218 13.54 13.82 3.97
CA PRO A 218 13.48 14.44 2.66
C PRO A 218 12.19 14.05 1.92
N PRO A 219 11.72 14.89 0.97
CA PRO A 219 10.56 14.55 0.17
C PRO A 219 10.82 13.28 -0.65
N PRO A 220 9.78 12.49 -0.95
CA PRO A 220 9.94 11.30 -1.77
C PRO A 220 10.34 11.68 -3.21
N LEU A 221 11.11 10.82 -3.87
CA LEU A 221 11.43 11.01 -5.28
C LEU A 221 10.12 10.96 -6.11
N ALA A 222 9.96 11.90 -7.05
CA ALA A 222 8.75 12.04 -7.86
C ALA A 222 8.32 10.74 -8.57
N ARG A 223 9.30 9.97 -9.09
CA ARG A 223 9.05 8.68 -9.74
C ARG A 223 8.51 7.59 -8.79
N GLN A 224 8.61 7.80 -7.48
CA GLN A 224 8.15 6.84 -6.46
C GLN A 224 6.86 7.26 -5.79
N SER A 225 6.45 8.53 -5.94
CA SER A 225 5.23 9.04 -5.30
C SER A 225 4.55 10.09 -6.16
N ALA A 226 3.45 9.69 -6.80
CA ALA A 226 2.58 10.64 -7.50
C ALA A 226 1.81 11.57 -6.54
N SER A 227 1.69 11.19 -5.27
CA SER A 227 0.97 11.93 -4.22
C SER A 227 1.90 12.68 -3.26
N GLY A 228 3.20 12.76 -3.57
CA GLY A 228 4.18 13.46 -2.73
C GLY A 228 3.77 14.91 -2.46
N CYS A 229 3.96 15.36 -1.21
CA CYS A 229 3.58 16.68 -0.73
C CYS A 229 4.80 17.48 -0.32
N ALA A 230 4.69 18.80 -0.40
CA ALA A 230 5.66 19.75 0.11
C ALA A 230 5.45 19.96 1.63
N SER A 231 5.62 18.90 2.42
CA SER A 231 5.31 18.80 3.84
C SER A 231 6.54 18.76 4.75
N THR A 232 7.69 19.26 4.27
CA THR A 232 8.93 19.24 5.05
C THR A 232 8.74 19.91 6.42
N LEU A 233 9.13 19.21 7.49
CA LEU A 233 8.96 19.61 8.90
C LEU A 233 7.53 19.85 9.33
N ALA A 234 6.55 19.37 8.57
CA ALA A 234 5.16 19.39 9.04
C ALA A 234 5.00 18.47 10.25
N PHE A 235 4.13 18.86 11.17
CA PHE A 235 3.86 18.08 12.35
C PHE A 235 2.36 17.95 12.64
N GLU A 236 1.99 16.92 13.38
CA GLU A 236 0.66 16.76 13.95
C GLU A 236 0.78 16.53 15.45
N LEU A 237 -0.17 17.04 16.22
CA LEU A 237 -0.19 16.95 17.68
C LEU A 237 -1.55 16.46 18.16
N SER A 238 -1.56 15.49 19.05
CA SER A 238 -2.74 15.05 19.78
C SER A 238 -2.50 14.96 21.28
N HIS A 239 -3.56 15.10 22.07
CA HIS A 239 -3.56 14.90 23.53
C HIS A 239 -4.73 14.01 23.92
N GLY A 240 -4.46 12.82 24.45
CA GLY A 240 -5.49 11.79 24.63
C GLY A 240 -6.18 11.53 23.28
N ALA A 241 -7.50 11.47 23.27
CA ALA A 241 -8.29 11.25 22.06
C ALA A 241 -8.48 12.52 21.18
N GLN A 242 -7.98 13.69 21.62
CA GLN A 242 -8.18 14.95 20.92
C GLN A 242 -7.00 15.25 19.99
N ARG A 243 -7.27 15.48 18.70
CA ARG A 243 -6.28 16.01 17.75
C ARG A 243 -6.29 17.54 17.83
N ILE A 244 -5.14 18.13 18.08
CA ILE A 244 -4.98 19.58 18.30
C ILE A 244 -4.46 20.26 17.03
N ILE A 245 -3.44 19.66 16.40
CA ILE A 245 -2.84 20.12 15.14
C ILE A 245 -2.85 18.96 14.18
N VAL A 246 -3.36 19.18 12.97
CA VAL A 246 -3.44 18.17 11.91
C VAL A 246 -3.09 18.80 10.56
N ASN A 247 -2.61 17.99 9.63
CA ASN A 247 -2.53 18.36 8.23
C ASN A 247 -3.90 18.25 7.56
N CYS A 248 -4.11 18.94 6.45
CA CYS A 248 -5.37 18.88 5.70
C CYS A 248 -5.66 17.49 5.11
N GLY A 249 -4.64 16.63 5.05
CA GLY A 249 -4.72 15.33 4.36
C GLY A 249 -4.55 15.47 2.85
N GLY A 250 -4.70 14.35 2.15
CA GLY A 250 -4.48 14.30 0.72
C GLY A 250 -5.64 13.71 -0.08
N ALA A 251 -5.52 13.77 -1.38
CA ALA A 251 -6.54 13.33 -2.32
C ALA A 251 -6.62 11.80 -2.52
N ALA A 252 -5.67 11.02 -2.02
CA ALA A 252 -5.55 9.60 -2.34
C ALA A 252 -6.76 8.75 -1.89
N LEU A 253 -7.43 9.14 -0.79
CA LEU A 253 -8.61 8.43 -0.27
C LEU A 253 -9.95 8.92 -0.81
N VAL A 254 -9.97 10.07 -1.47
CA VAL A 254 -11.22 10.69 -1.94
C VAL A 254 -11.60 10.21 -3.34
N GLY A 255 -10.71 9.49 -4.02
CA GLY A 255 -10.91 9.03 -5.39
C GLY A 255 -10.96 10.18 -6.39
N ALA A 256 -11.57 9.92 -7.55
CA ALA A 256 -11.70 10.90 -8.63
C ALA A 256 -12.77 11.98 -8.39
N MET A 257 -13.32 12.07 -7.20
CA MET A 257 -14.47 12.94 -6.89
C MET A 257 -14.10 14.38 -6.50
N ILE A 258 -12.80 14.69 -6.30
CA ILE A 258 -12.39 16.07 -5.98
C ILE A 258 -11.85 16.80 -7.22
N PRO A 259 -12.08 18.12 -7.35
CA PRO A 259 -11.52 18.91 -8.43
C PRO A 259 -9.98 18.81 -8.47
N ALA A 260 -9.40 18.72 -9.67
CA ALA A 260 -7.96 18.61 -9.86
C ALA A 260 -7.17 19.77 -9.22
N ALA A 261 -7.76 20.97 -9.19
CA ALA A 261 -7.16 22.13 -8.53
C ALA A 261 -7.02 21.90 -7.01
N LEU A 262 -8.06 21.36 -6.35
CA LEU A 262 -8.03 21.03 -4.95
C LEU A 262 -7.04 19.90 -4.66
N ALA A 263 -7.03 18.85 -5.49
CA ALA A 263 -6.07 17.76 -5.36
C ALA A 263 -4.61 18.25 -5.42
N ARG A 264 -4.32 19.21 -6.30
CA ARG A 264 -3.02 19.88 -6.37
C ARG A 264 -2.76 20.77 -5.15
N GLY A 265 -3.76 21.54 -4.71
CA GLY A 265 -3.67 22.41 -3.53
C GLY A 265 -3.31 21.65 -2.27
N LEU A 266 -3.88 20.45 -2.08
CA LEU A 266 -3.59 19.59 -0.93
C LEU A 266 -2.12 19.06 -0.89
N ARG A 267 -1.36 19.21 -1.97
CA ARG A 267 0.07 18.84 -2.01
C ARG A 267 0.99 20.00 -1.62
N THR A 268 0.49 21.22 -1.55
CA THR A 268 1.28 22.43 -1.26
C THR A 268 1.66 22.54 0.22
N THR A 269 2.71 23.30 0.53
CA THR A 269 3.14 23.56 1.91
C THR A 269 2.02 24.20 2.75
N ALA A 270 1.21 25.09 2.14
CA ALA A 270 0.08 25.74 2.80
C ALA A 270 -1.02 24.78 3.30
N ALA A 271 -1.07 23.54 2.78
CA ALA A 271 -2.00 22.50 3.25
C ALA A 271 -1.45 21.69 4.44
N HIS A 272 -0.28 22.03 4.95
CA HIS A 272 0.40 21.29 6.01
C HIS A 272 0.77 22.20 7.19
N SER A 273 0.85 21.60 8.37
CA SER A 273 1.19 22.31 9.63
C SER A 273 2.71 22.52 9.71
N THR A 274 3.24 23.37 8.85
CA THR A 274 4.67 23.71 8.75
C THR A 274 4.88 25.17 8.37
N LEU A 275 6.14 25.62 8.39
CA LEU A 275 6.52 26.98 7.99
C LEU A 275 6.39 27.15 6.47
N CYS A 276 5.65 28.16 6.04
CA CYS A 276 5.60 28.63 4.66
C CYS A 276 6.35 29.97 4.54
N LEU A 277 7.35 30.03 3.67
CA LEU A 277 8.15 31.23 3.45
C LEU A 277 7.80 31.85 2.10
N ASN A 278 7.43 33.14 2.09
CA ASN A 278 7.12 33.90 0.88
C ASN A 278 6.15 33.19 -0.07
N ASP A 279 5.12 32.54 0.45
CA ASP A 279 4.13 31.76 -0.32
C ASP A 279 4.75 30.69 -1.25
N THR A 280 5.97 30.25 -0.93
CA THR A 280 6.65 29.21 -1.69
C THR A 280 6.55 27.83 -1.03
N ASN A 281 6.48 26.78 -1.85
CA ASN A 281 6.50 25.43 -1.35
C ASN A 281 7.90 25.03 -0.87
N SER A 282 7.98 24.27 0.22
CA SER A 282 9.23 23.72 0.77
C SER A 282 9.94 22.77 -0.22
N THR A 283 9.22 22.27 -1.21
CA THR A 283 9.69 21.34 -2.23
C THR A 283 8.93 21.54 -3.53
N ALA A 284 9.59 21.36 -4.67
CA ALA A 284 8.93 21.41 -5.98
C ALA A 284 7.90 20.27 -6.11
N ILE A 285 6.67 20.62 -6.49
CA ILE A 285 5.60 19.67 -6.75
C ILE A 285 5.59 19.44 -8.26
N LEU A 286 6.02 18.25 -8.66
CA LEU A 286 5.98 17.83 -10.06
C LEU A 286 4.59 17.33 -10.43
N ALA A 287 4.13 17.65 -11.66
CA ALA A 287 2.83 17.28 -12.20
C ALA A 287 2.75 15.78 -12.52
#